data_99a3cd12b68d227227aba11d6dcbcc7a
#
_entry.id   99a3cd12b68d227227aba11d6dcbcc7a
#
_cell.length_a   1.000
_cell.length_b   1.000
_cell.length_c   1.000
_cell.angle_alpha   90.00
_cell.angle_beta   90.00
_cell.angle_gamma   90.00
#
_symmetry.space_group_name_H-M   'P 1'
#
loop_
_entity.id
_entity.type
_entity.pdbx_description
1 polymer ?
#
loop_
_entity_poly.entity_id
_entity_poly.type
_entity_poly.pdbx_seq_one_letter_code
_entity_poly.pdbx_strand_id
1 'polypeptide(L)'
;MAEFDVIVIGAGPAGEVCAGRLGAAGLGVAVVEQHLVGGECSYYACMPSKALLRPGELLGETRRVPGLRVADGLDTAAVLARRDEVIHELDDSSQVPWLE
;
A
#
# COMPACT_ATOMS: atom_id res chain seq x y z
N MET A 1 18.87 18.22 -21.75
CA MET A 1 18.99 17.53 -20.45
C MET A 1 17.83 18.03 -19.59
N ALA A 2 17.13 17.13 -18.94
CA ALA A 2 16.06 17.54 -18.01
C ALA A 2 16.71 18.18 -16.77
N GLU A 3 16.21 19.34 -16.36
CA GLU A 3 16.60 20.01 -15.12
C GLU A 3 15.47 19.85 -14.10
N PHE A 4 15.83 19.50 -12.90
CA PHE A 4 14.90 19.38 -11.78
C PHE A 4 15.38 20.26 -10.61
N ASP A 5 14.43 20.87 -9.90
CA ASP A 5 14.74 21.66 -8.70
C ASP A 5 15.08 20.75 -7.51
N VAL A 6 14.46 19.58 -7.45
CA VAL A 6 14.61 18.62 -6.35
C VAL A 6 14.64 17.18 -6.86
N ILE A 7 15.47 16.37 -6.25
CA ILE A 7 15.50 14.93 -6.46
C ILE A 7 15.10 14.25 -5.15
N VAL A 8 14.03 13.45 -5.20
CA VAL A 8 13.55 12.63 -4.07
C VAL A 8 13.99 11.19 -4.29
N ILE A 9 14.76 10.65 -3.36
CA ILE A 9 15.26 9.27 -3.40
C ILE A 9 14.34 8.39 -2.56
N GLY A 10 13.63 7.49 -3.23
CA GLY A 10 12.65 6.59 -2.68
C GLY A 10 11.22 7.07 -2.91
N ALA A 11 10.40 6.20 -3.51
CA ALA A 11 8.98 6.41 -3.79
C ALA A 11 8.08 5.60 -2.85
N GLY A 12 8.45 5.50 -1.58
CA GLY A 12 7.58 5.05 -0.51
C GLY A 12 6.72 6.20 0.01
N PRO A 13 5.88 6.01 1.04
CA PRO A 13 4.93 7.01 1.52
C PRO A 13 5.56 8.37 1.84
N ALA A 14 6.74 8.39 2.43
CA ALA A 14 7.43 9.64 2.75
C ALA A 14 7.90 10.37 1.49
N GLY A 15 8.48 9.65 0.53
CA GLY A 15 8.93 10.21 -0.75
C GLY A 15 7.77 10.71 -1.59
N GLU A 16 6.68 9.96 -1.65
CA GLU A 16 5.46 10.34 -2.36
C GLU A 16 4.86 11.64 -1.79
N VAL A 17 4.71 11.74 -0.48
CA VAL A 17 4.18 12.95 0.17
C VAL A 17 5.12 14.14 -0.05
N CYS A 18 6.44 13.92 0.05
CA CYS A 18 7.43 14.97 -0.19
C CYS A 18 7.37 15.46 -1.65
N ALA A 19 7.44 14.54 -2.61
CA ALA A 19 7.39 14.87 -4.03
C ALA A 19 6.08 15.57 -4.41
N GLY A 20 4.94 15.06 -3.95
CA GLY A 20 3.64 15.67 -4.21
C GLY A 20 3.51 17.08 -3.66
N ARG A 21 4.02 17.36 -2.47
CA ARG A 21 4.02 18.71 -1.89
C ARG A 21 4.93 19.67 -2.64
N LEU A 22 6.10 19.22 -3.05
CA LEU A 22 7.04 20.03 -3.83
C LEU A 22 6.50 20.34 -5.23
N GLY A 23 5.93 19.34 -5.91
CA GLY A 23 5.26 19.52 -7.20
C GLY A 23 4.07 20.47 -7.12
N ALA A 24 3.24 20.35 -6.08
CA ALA A 24 2.13 21.26 -5.84
C ALA A 24 2.59 22.71 -5.57
N ALA A 25 3.81 22.90 -5.09
CA ALA A 25 4.44 24.23 -4.94
C ALA A 25 5.07 24.75 -6.24
N GLY A 26 4.96 24.02 -7.35
CA GLY A 26 5.44 24.44 -8.67
C GLY A 26 6.90 24.10 -8.95
N LEU A 27 7.52 23.24 -8.14
CA LEU A 27 8.89 22.78 -8.36
C LEU A 27 8.94 21.60 -9.31
N GLY A 28 9.96 21.55 -10.15
CA GLY A 28 10.31 20.39 -10.95
C GLY A 28 10.93 19.31 -10.06
N VAL A 29 10.26 18.17 -9.87
CA VAL A 29 10.71 17.12 -8.98
C VAL A 29 11.01 15.84 -9.76
N ALA A 30 12.20 15.28 -9.56
CA ALA A 30 12.52 13.92 -9.99
C ALA A 30 12.39 12.96 -8.81
N VAL A 31 11.74 11.82 -9.02
CA VAL A 31 11.67 10.74 -8.03
C VAL A 31 12.50 9.56 -8.53
N VAL A 32 13.37 9.04 -7.68
CA VAL A 32 14.21 7.88 -7.98
C VAL A 32 13.80 6.73 -7.07
N GLU A 33 13.34 5.65 -7.66
CA GLU A 33 12.97 4.42 -6.96
C GLU A 33 13.73 3.23 -7.53
N GLN A 34 14.31 2.41 -6.66
CA GLN A 34 15.11 1.26 -7.09
C GLN A 34 14.29 -0.02 -7.25
N HIS A 35 13.04 -0.06 -6.77
CA HIS A 35 12.23 -1.27 -6.74
C HIS A 35 10.80 -0.98 -7.19
N LEU A 36 9.84 -0.86 -6.28
CA LEU A 36 8.44 -0.63 -6.60
C LEU A 36 8.00 0.77 -6.16
N VAL A 37 7.35 1.50 -7.06
CA VAL A 37 6.71 2.79 -6.73
C VAL A 37 5.55 2.54 -5.79
N GLY A 38 5.59 3.15 -4.60
CA GLY A 38 4.70 2.85 -3.48
C GLY A 38 5.44 2.29 -2.26
N GLY A 39 6.61 1.72 -2.49
CA GLY A 39 7.53 1.27 -1.45
C GLY A 39 7.04 0.11 -0.61
N GLU A 40 7.63 -0.07 0.55
CA GLU A 40 7.33 -1.19 1.44
C GLU A 40 5.93 -1.11 2.04
N CYS A 41 5.43 0.08 2.32
CA CYS A 41 4.08 0.25 2.88
C CYS A 41 3.01 -0.35 1.97
N SER A 42 3.08 -0.09 0.67
CA SER A 42 2.09 -0.58 -0.29
C SER A 42 2.18 -2.08 -0.54
N TYR A 43 3.38 -2.67 -0.54
CA TYR A 43 3.60 -4.01 -1.05
C TYR A 43 4.08 -5.03 -0.01
N TYR A 44 4.85 -4.61 0.99
CA TYR A 44 5.51 -5.53 1.92
C TYR A 44 5.17 -5.31 3.39
N ALA A 45 4.65 -4.17 3.77
CA ALA A 45 4.40 -3.83 5.17
C ALA A 45 2.94 -3.47 5.46
N CYS A 46 2.54 -2.21 5.32
CA CYS A 46 1.26 -1.71 5.83
C CYS A 46 0.04 -2.38 5.18
N MET A 47 -0.01 -2.41 3.88
CA MET A 47 -1.17 -2.92 3.15
C MET A 47 -1.33 -4.44 3.28
N PRO A 48 -0.30 -5.26 3.05
CA PRO A 48 -0.45 -6.71 3.21
C PRO A 48 -0.70 -7.12 4.66
N SER A 49 -0.07 -6.48 5.64
CA SER A 49 -0.32 -6.80 7.05
C SER A 49 -1.75 -6.49 7.48
N LYS A 50 -2.31 -5.36 7.07
CA LYS A 50 -3.71 -5.02 7.34
C LYS A 50 -4.69 -5.95 6.63
N ALA A 51 -4.40 -6.36 5.40
CA ALA A 51 -5.20 -7.34 4.67
C ALA A 51 -5.25 -8.69 5.40
N LEU A 52 -4.13 -9.11 5.98
CA LEU A 52 -4.05 -10.35 6.75
C LEU A 52 -4.71 -10.25 8.13
N LEU A 53 -4.59 -9.12 8.82
CA LEU A 53 -5.12 -8.94 10.17
C LEU A 53 -6.64 -8.75 10.19
N ARG A 54 -7.19 -8.03 9.22
CA ARG A 54 -8.59 -7.63 9.23
C ARG A 54 -9.60 -8.78 9.36
N PRO A 55 -9.48 -9.91 8.64
CA PRO A 55 -10.38 -11.05 8.83
C PRO A 55 -10.36 -11.63 10.26
N GLY A 56 -9.17 -11.71 10.86
CA GLY A 56 -9.01 -12.18 12.25
C GLY A 56 -9.63 -11.24 13.26
N GLU A 57 -9.49 -9.92 13.07
CA GLU A 57 -10.13 -8.90 13.91
C GLU A 57 -11.65 -9.01 13.87
N LEU A 58 -12.23 -9.07 12.66
CA LEU A 58 -13.68 -9.23 12.47
C LEU A 58 -14.20 -10.51 13.13
N LEU A 59 -13.49 -11.63 12.96
CA LEU A 59 -13.85 -12.88 13.60
C LEU A 59 -13.80 -12.75 15.14
N GLY A 60 -12.77 -12.09 15.66
CA GLY A 60 -12.66 -11.81 17.09
C GLY A 60 -13.79 -10.90 17.61
N GLU A 61 -14.18 -9.89 16.84
CA GLU A 61 -15.30 -9.00 17.17
C GLU A 61 -16.62 -9.76 17.19
N THR A 62 -16.92 -10.55 16.15
CA THR A 62 -18.17 -11.32 16.08
C THR A 62 -18.32 -12.31 17.23
N ARG A 63 -17.22 -12.91 17.70
CA ARG A 63 -17.21 -13.81 18.86
C ARG A 63 -17.54 -13.11 20.18
N ARG A 64 -17.32 -11.80 20.28
CA ARG A 64 -17.62 -11.00 21.46
C ARG A 64 -19.05 -10.48 21.52
N VAL A 65 -19.79 -10.55 20.42
CA VAL A 65 -21.17 -10.04 20.36
C VAL A 65 -22.16 -11.17 20.66
N PRO A 66 -22.92 -11.09 21.76
CA PRO A 66 -23.92 -12.10 22.10
C PRO A 66 -24.95 -12.29 20.95
N GLY A 67 -25.23 -13.54 20.64
CA GLY A 67 -26.19 -13.89 19.59
C GLY A 67 -25.59 -14.03 18.19
N LEU A 68 -24.35 -13.57 17.95
CA LEU A 68 -23.64 -13.83 16.69
C LEU A 68 -22.95 -15.20 16.74
N ARG A 69 -23.01 -15.91 15.63
CA ARG A 69 -22.31 -17.18 15.43
C ARG A 69 -21.58 -17.16 14.09
N VAL A 70 -20.34 -17.61 14.10
CA VAL A 70 -19.53 -17.83 12.90
C VAL A 70 -19.25 -19.31 12.80
N ALA A 71 -19.72 -19.94 11.71
CA ALA A 71 -19.69 -21.41 11.59
C ALA A 71 -18.27 -21.94 11.36
N ASP A 72 -17.55 -21.40 10.37
CA ASP A 72 -16.37 -22.07 9.79
C ASP A 72 -15.02 -21.41 10.10
N GLY A 73 -15.00 -20.30 10.83
CA GLY A 73 -13.77 -19.59 11.14
C GLY A 73 -13.14 -18.86 9.95
N LEU A 74 -11.81 -18.94 9.81
CA LEU A 74 -11.08 -18.30 8.71
C LEU A 74 -10.73 -19.29 7.61
N ASP A 75 -11.03 -18.92 6.37
CA ASP A 75 -10.47 -19.55 5.19
C ASP A 75 -9.10 -18.93 4.91
N THR A 76 -8.03 -19.63 5.26
CA THR A 76 -6.66 -19.15 5.12
C THR A 76 -6.27 -18.90 3.67
N ALA A 77 -6.74 -19.75 2.75
CA ALA A 77 -6.45 -19.58 1.32
C ALA A 77 -7.08 -18.30 0.77
N ALA A 78 -8.34 -18.05 1.12
CA ALA A 78 -9.04 -16.83 0.72
C ALA A 78 -8.40 -15.56 1.33
N VAL A 79 -7.95 -15.63 2.58
CA VAL A 79 -7.24 -14.51 3.24
C VAL A 79 -5.92 -14.20 2.55
N LEU A 80 -5.15 -15.22 2.17
CA LEU A 80 -3.89 -15.04 1.44
C LEU A 80 -4.12 -14.50 0.03
N ALA A 81 -5.13 -15.02 -0.69
CA ALA A 81 -5.51 -14.50 -2.01
C ALA A 81 -5.92 -13.01 -1.93
N ARG A 82 -6.68 -12.64 -0.90
CA ARG A 82 -7.05 -11.23 -0.66
C ARG A 82 -5.82 -10.35 -0.40
N ARG A 83 -4.83 -10.84 0.35
CA ARG A 83 -3.57 -10.13 0.56
C ARG A 83 -2.88 -9.86 -0.77
N ASP A 84 -2.76 -10.86 -1.65
CA ASP A 84 -2.10 -10.75 -2.96
C ASP A 84 -2.83 -9.74 -3.86
N GLU A 85 -4.17 -9.77 -3.86
CA GLU A 85 -4.99 -8.78 -4.56
C GLU A 85 -4.75 -7.35 -4.04
N VAL A 86 -4.70 -7.15 -2.72
CA VAL A 86 -4.50 -5.82 -2.10
C VAL A 86 -3.15 -5.23 -2.46
N ILE A 87 -2.12 -6.04 -2.60
CA ILE A 87 -0.79 -5.60 -3.03
C ILE A 87 -0.60 -5.66 -4.55
N HIS A 88 -1.69 -5.84 -5.31
CA HIS A 88 -1.68 -5.91 -6.78
C HIS A 88 -0.67 -6.92 -7.34
N GLU A 89 -0.46 -8.03 -6.64
CA GLU A 89 0.53 -9.06 -6.99
C GLU A 89 1.95 -8.49 -7.22
N LEU A 90 2.32 -7.42 -6.49
CA LEU A 90 3.57 -6.66 -6.62
C LEU A 90 3.71 -5.92 -7.98
N ASP A 91 2.62 -5.62 -8.65
CA ASP A 91 2.57 -4.77 -9.84
C ASP A 91 2.31 -3.32 -9.43
N ASP A 92 3.28 -2.43 -9.68
CA ASP A 92 3.20 -1.01 -9.37
C ASP A 92 2.77 -0.14 -10.55
N SER A 93 2.39 -0.74 -11.67
CA SER A 93 2.02 -0.01 -12.90
C SER A 93 0.92 1.04 -12.69
N SER A 94 0.03 0.83 -11.72
CA SER A 94 -1.01 1.79 -11.36
C SER A 94 -0.50 3.01 -10.57
N GLN A 95 0.70 2.92 -10.00
CA GLN A 95 1.31 3.99 -9.21
C GLN A 95 2.17 4.93 -10.06
N VAL A 96 2.74 4.43 -11.15
CA VAL A 96 3.65 5.19 -12.01
C VAL A 96 3.01 6.46 -12.62
N PRO A 97 1.75 6.45 -13.09
CA PRO A 97 1.16 7.61 -13.75
C PRO A 97 1.07 8.89 -12.91
N TRP A 98 1.05 8.81 -11.60
CA TRP A 98 1.01 10.02 -10.77
C TRP A 98 2.35 10.77 -10.72
N LEU A 99 3.44 10.14 -11.17
CA LEU A 99 4.76 10.76 -11.27
C LEU A 99 4.90 11.65 -12.53
N GLU A 100 4.01 11.52 -13.50
CA GLU A 100 3.99 12.27 -14.74
C GLU A 100 3.21 13.60 -14.59
#